data_171b248f5286a94a457d16878954f9e2
#
_entry.id   171b248f5286a94a457d16878954f9e2
#
_cell.length_a   1.000
_cell.length_b   1.000
_cell.length_c   1.000
_cell.angle_alpha   90.00
_cell.angle_beta   90.00
_cell.angle_gamma   90.00
#
_symmetry.space_group_name_H-M   'P 1'
#
loop_
_entity.id
_entity.type
_entity.pdbx_description
1 polymer ?
#
loop_
_entity_poly.entity_id
_entity_poly.type
_entity_poly.pdbx_seq_one_letter_code
_entity_poly.pdbx_strand_id
1 'polypeptide(L)'
;MLTQPILENLQKLRFYGMLTALEEQMQMPDIDKLSFEERMGLLVDREMTDREDRRLKTRLRKAKLRQQACVEDVDFRHPRKLDKRLFMSLADCRWLKEHNNTLIIGPTGVGKTYLACALAQKACREGYTALYFRLPRLLHDLSIAKADGRYDKVMMSISRTDLLVLDDWGLDKFIKEHRHDLLEILEDRHGLRSTLVTSQVPVKHWHEVVDDPTLADAILDRLVHNAYKLVLNGESMRKKRSNVQRHI
;
A
#
# COMPACT_ATOMS: atom_id res chain seq x y z
N MET A 1 6.66 22.10 -41.88
CA MET A 1 5.44 22.88 -41.54
C MET A 1 4.32 22.10 -40.83
N LEU A 2 4.23 20.78 -40.94
CA LEU A 2 3.19 19.99 -40.25
C LEU A 2 3.56 19.56 -38.81
N THR A 3 4.80 19.69 -38.42
CA THR A 3 5.33 19.17 -37.15
C THR A 3 4.79 19.92 -35.92
N GLN A 4 4.78 21.27 -36.00
CA GLN A 4 4.32 22.10 -34.89
C GLN A 4 2.84 21.83 -34.51
N PRO A 5 1.88 21.75 -35.42
CA PRO A 5 0.50 21.40 -35.13
C PRO A 5 0.35 20.00 -34.52
N ILE A 6 1.20 19.02 -34.92
CA ILE A 6 1.17 17.66 -34.33
C ILE A 6 1.60 17.70 -32.87
N LEU A 7 2.69 18.39 -32.52
CA LEU A 7 3.18 18.54 -31.16
C LEU A 7 2.11 19.20 -30.26
N GLU A 8 1.49 20.29 -30.74
CA GLU A 8 0.40 20.96 -30.02
C GLU A 8 -0.81 20.06 -29.81
N ASN A 9 -1.20 19.24 -30.78
CA ASN A 9 -2.30 18.32 -30.69
C ASN A 9 -1.99 17.18 -29.70
N LEU A 10 -0.78 16.61 -29.70
CA LEU A 10 -0.34 15.63 -28.72
C LEU A 10 -0.40 16.20 -27.30
N GLN A 11 0.01 17.44 -27.11
CA GLN A 11 -0.09 18.13 -25.82
C GLN A 11 -1.54 18.34 -25.37
N LYS A 12 -2.42 18.82 -26.27
CA LYS A 12 -3.86 18.98 -25.99
C LYS A 12 -4.54 17.67 -25.62
N LEU A 13 -4.17 16.56 -26.30
CA LEU A 13 -4.66 15.21 -26.02
C LEU A 13 -3.98 14.57 -24.81
N ARG A 14 -3.02 15.25 -24.17
CA ARG A 14 -2.25 14.77 -23.02
C ARG A 14 -1.44 13.49 -23.29
N PHE A 15 -0.95 13.34 -24.53
CA PHE A 15 -0.05 12.27 -24.94
C PHE A 15 1.42 12.72 -24.74
N TYR A 16 1.78 12.96 -23.48
CA TYR A 16 3.08 13.55 -23.15
C TYR A 16 4.25 12.64 -23.46
N GLY A 17 4.09 11.32 -23.30
CA GLY A 17 5.12 10.34 -23.66
C GLY A 17 5.38 10.31 -25.16
N MET A 18 4.31 10.31 -25.99
CA MET A 18 4.44 10.41 -27.44
C MET A 18 5.05 11.74 -27.87
N LEU A 19 4.68 12.85 -27.22
CA LEU A 19 5.25 14.17 -27.48
C LEU A 19 6.77 14.15 -27.27
N THR A 20 7.22 13.71 -26.08
CA THR A 20 8.64 13.62 -25.76
C THR A 20 9.39 12.70 -26.73
N ALA A 21 8.85 11.52 -27.03
CA ALA A 21 9.48 10.58 -27.95
C ALA A 21 9.53 11.10 -29.40
N LEU A 22 8.54 11.88 -29.84
CA LEU A 22 8.55 12.49 -31.14
C LEU A 22 9.63 13.60 -31.24
N GLU A 23 9.76 14.43 -30.20
CA GLU A 23 10.81 15.46 -30.11
C GLU A 23 12.20 14.81 -30.09
N GLU A 24 12.40 13.70 -29.36
CA GLU A 24 13.64 12.92 -29.36
C GLU A 24 13.94 12.34 -30.74
N GLN A 25 12.95 11.74 -31.42
CA GLN A 25 13.12 11.21 -32.80
C GLN A 25 13.52 12.28 -33.82
N MET A 26 12.99 13.50 -33.70
CA MET A 26 13.33 14.61 -34.60
C MET A 26 14.79 15.06 -34.46
N GLN A 27 15.44 14.75 -33.33
CA GLN A 27 16.85 15.09 -33.10
C GLN A 27 17.81 13.94 -33.44
N MET A 28 17.28 12.71 -33.72
CA MET A 28 18.09 11.54 -34.03
C MET A 28 18.61 11.58 -35.47
N PRO A 29 19.95 11.52 -35.69
CA PRO A 29 20.54 11.61 -37.03
C PRO A 29 20.15 10.46 -37.97
N ASP A 30 19.86 9.28 -37.39
CA ASP A 30 19.62 8.02 -38.12
C ASP A 30 18.16 7.56 -38.07
N ILE A 31 17.24 8.44 -37.72
CA ILE A 31 15.83 8.10 -37.56
C ILE A 31 15.18 7.55 -38.83
N ASP A 32 15.68 7.99 -40.01
CA ASP A 32 15.19 7.58 -41.32
C ASP A 32 15.54 6.11 -41.66
N LYS A 33 16.42 5.46 -40.89
CA LYS A 33 16.71 4.04 -41.02
C LYS A 33 15.59 3.14 -40.44
N LEU A 34 14.74 3.70 -39.57
CA LEU A 34 13.60 3.01 -39.01
C LEU A 34 12.36 3.19 -39.91
N SER A 35 11.61 2.13 -40.08
CA SER A 35 10.31 2.19 -40.76
C SER A 35 9.32 3.08 -40.01
N PHE A 36 8.23 3.48 -40.69
CA PHE A 36 7.16 4.23 -40.03
C PHE A 36 6.54 3.45 -38.85
N GLU A 37 6.34 2.12 -39.01
CA GLU A 37 5.77 1.24 -38.02
C GLU A 37 6.65 1.14 -36.77
N GLU A 38 7.97 1.03 -36.95
CA GLU A 38 8.94 1.00 -35.84
C GLU A 38 8.94 2.32 -35.08
N ARG A 39 8.96 3.44 -35.78
CA ARG A 39 8.91 4.77 -35.16
C ARG A 39 7.61 5.00 -34.41
N MET A 40 6.48 4.61 -34.98
CA MET A 40 5.17 4.69 -34.33
C MET A 40 5.12 3.79 -33.09
N GLY A 41 5.66 2.58 -33.17
CA GLY A 41 5.78 1.65 -32.04
C GLY A 41 6.50 2.29 -30.86
N LEU A 42 7.66 2.92 -31.09
CA LEU A 42 8.42 3.63 -30.06
C LEU A 42 7.64 4.78 -29.41
N LEU A 43 6.83 5.52 -30.20
CA LEU A 43 5.97 6.58 -29.66
C LEU A 43 4.89 6.02 -28.72
N VAL A 44 4.23 4.95 -29.14
CA VAL A 44 3.15 4.30 -28.36
C VAL A 44 3.71 3.69 -27.09
N ASP A 45 4.82 2.97 -27.15
CA ASP A 45 5.46 2.33 -25.98
C ASP A 45 5.90 3.39 -24.94
N ARG A 46 6.43 4.52 -25.40
CA ARG A 46 6.77 5.62 -24.49
C ARG A 46 5.56 6.21 -23.81
N GLU A 47 4.46 6.40 -24.53
CA GLU A 47 3.21 6.92 -23.94
C GLU A 47 2.62 5.94 -22.91
N MET A 48 2.64 4.63 -23.22
CA MET A 48 2.19 3.60 -22.27
C MET A 48 3.01 3.64 -20.99
N THR A 49 4.34 3.64 -21.10
CA THR A 49 5.27 3.71 -19.97
C THR A 49 5.03 4.98 -19.13
N ASP A 50 4.96 6.13 -19.75
CA ASP A 50 4.72 7.40 -19.06
C ASP A 50 3.36 7.46 -18.35
N ARG A 51 2.34 6.85 -18.93
CA ARG A 51 1.02 6.74 -18.29
C ARG A 51 1.05 5.84 -17.06
N GLU A 52 1.70 4.70 -17.16
CA GLU A 52 1.86 3.78 -16.04
C GLU A 52 2.64 4.42 -14.90
N ASP A 53 3.73 5.11 -15.21
CA ASP A 53 4.54 5.84 -14.23
C ASP A 53 3.73 6.94 -13.52
N ARG A 54 2.95 7.73 -14.27
CA ARG A 54 2.07 8.77 -13.70
C ARG A 54 0.98 8.15 -12.80
N ARG A 55 0.40 7.02 -13.21
CA ARG A 55 -0.58 6.28 -12.40
C ARG A 55 0.07 5.75 -11.12
N LEU A 56 1.25 5.14 -11.23
CA LEU A 56 1.99 4.63 -10.07
C LEU A 56 2.35 5.76 -9.09
N LYS A 57 2.92 6.86 -9.58
CA LYS A 57 3.22 8.05 -8.75
C LYS A 57 1.98 8.55 -8.02
N THR A 58 0.83 8.54 -8.69
CA THR A 58 -0.44 8.97 -8.08
C THR A 58 -0.92 7.99 -7.02
N ARG A 59 -0.85 6.66 -7.26
CA ARG A 59 -1.20 5.63 -6.27
C ARG A 59 -0.32 5.72 -5.03
N LEU A 60 1.01 5.81 -5.21
CA LEU A 60 1.97 5.93 -4.10
C LEU A 60 1.74 7.20 -3.26
N ARG A 61 1.49 8.33 -3.90
CA ARG A 61 1.17 9.58 -3.19
C ARG A 61 -0.11 9.46 -2.36
N LYS A 62 -1.16 8.83 -2.92
CA LYS A 62 -2.43 8.59 -2.22
C LYS A 62 -2.31 7.58 -1.09
N ALA A 63 -1.45 6.58 -1.23
CA ALA A 63 -1.24 5.53 -0.25
C ALA A 63 -0.71 6.05 1.10
N LYS A 64 -0.03 7.19 1.13
CA LYS A 64 0.51 7.84 2.33
C LYS A 64 1.35 6.88 3.19
N LEU A 65 2.14 6.03 2.54
CA LEU A 65 2.99 5.05 3.22
C LEU A 65 3.95 5.74 4.18
N ARG A 66 4.05 5.20 5.41
CA ARG A 66 4.91 5.77 6.46
C ARG A 66 6.39 5.67 6.15
N GLN A 67 6.79 4.66 5.38
CA GLN A 67 8.18 4.40 5.04
C GLN A 67 8.30 4.12 3.54
N GLN A 68 9.38 4.60 2.96
CA GLN A 68 9.80 4.15 1.64
C GLN A 68 10.44 2.76 1.81
N ALA A 69 9.69 1.74 1.42
CA ALA A 69 10.08 0.36 1.58
C ALA A 69 9.75 -0.41 0.31
N CYS A 70 10.68 -1.23 -0.17
CA CYS A 70 10.50 -2.11 -1.30
C CYS A 70 10.64 -3.56 -0.86
N VAL A 71 9.97 -4.47 -1.56
CA VAL A 71 10.05 -5.92 -1.29
C VAL A 71 11.47 -6.42 -1.52
N GLU A 72 12.15 -5.85 -2.51
CA GLU A 72 13.53 -6.15 -2.90
C GLU A 72 14.55 -5.84 -1.81
N ASP A 73 14.26 -4.83 -0.96
CA ASP A 73 15.14 -4.35 0.11
C ASP A 73 14.90 -5.07 1.44
N VAL A 74 14.04 -6.08 1.47
CA VAL A 74 13.73 -6.81 2.71
C VAL A 74 14.90 -7.69 3.13
N ASP A 75 15.48 -7.40 4.29
CA ASP A 75 16.52 -8.25 4.88
C ASP A 75 15.91 -9.53 5.48
N PHE A 76 16.15 -10.66 4.81
CA PHE A 76 15.76 -11.99 5.26
C PHE A 76 16.82 -12.67 6.15
N ARG A 77 18.02 -12.12 6.27
CA ARG A 77 19.11 -12.70 7.10
C ARG A 77 18.96 -12.34 8.57
N HIS A 78 18.23 -11.26 8.86
CA HIS A 78 18.01 -10.84 10.24
C HIS A 78 17.19 -11.90 11.00
N PRO A 79 17.63 -12.35 12.20
CA PRO A 79 16.99 -13.43 12.96
C PRO A 79 15.68 -12.96 13.63
N ARG A 80 14.65 -12.73 12.81
CA ARG A 80 13.30 -12.32 13.23
C ARG A 80 12.20 -13.34 12.89
N LYS A 81 12.58 -14.56 12.52
CA LYS A 81 11.66 -15.63 12.09
C LYS A 81 10.71 -15.22 10.96
N LEU A 82 11.13 -14.31 10.08
CA LEU A 82 10.36 -13.95 8.89
C LEU A 82 10.34 -15.13 7.92
N ASP A 83 9.14 -15.69 7.67
CA ASP A 83 8.95 -16.70 6.63
C ASP A 83 9.11 -16.05 5.25
N LYS A 84 10.25 -16.30 4.61
CA LYS A 84 10.58 -15.77 3.28
C LYS A 84 9.60 -16.27 2.22
N ARG A 85 9.19 -17.55 2.26
CA ARG A 85 8.30 -18.13 1.24
C ARG A 85 6.93 -17.46 1.31
N LEU A 86 6.37 -17.37 2.51
CA LEU A 86 5.08 -16.70 2.72
C LEU A 86 5.16 -15.21 2.34
N PHE A 87 6.22 -14.49 2.76
CA PHE A 87 6.37 -13.09 2.41
C PHE A 87 6.45 -12.86 0.89
N MET A 88 7.21 -13.70 0.17
CA MET A 88 7.32 -13.61 -1.29
C MET A 88 6.01 -13.98 -1.98
N SER A 89 5.23 -14.95 -1.47
CA SER A 89 3.90 -15.24 -2.00
C SER A 89 2.92 -14.09 -1.81
N LEU A 90 3.03 -13.33 -0.71
CA LEU A 90 2.25 -12.10 -0.51
C LEU A 90 2.69 -10.99 -1.47
N ALA A 91 3.98 -10.94 -1.82
CA ALA A 91 4.49 -9.98 -2.81
C ALA A 91 3.95 -10.22 -4.24
N ASP A 92 3.46 -11.42 -4.55
CA ASP A 92 2.77 -11.72 -5.81
C ASP A 92 1.37 -11.08 -5.91
N CYS A 93 0.88 -10.48 -4.84
CA CYS A 93 -0.41 -9.78 -4.76
C CYS A 93 -1.66 -10.63 -5.09
N ARG A 94 -1.57 -11.97 -5.19
CA ARG A 94 -2.74 -12.83 -5.45
C ARG A 94 -3.78 -12.74 -4.33
N TRP A 95 -3.33 -12.64 -3.09
CA TRP A 95 -4.20 -12.46 -1.93
C TRP A 95 -5.09 -11.21 -2.00
N LEU A 96 -4.65 -10.16 -2.70
CA LEU A 96 -5.46 -8.97 -2.96
C LEU A 96 -6.59 -9.27 -3.95
N LYS A 97 -6.30 -10.07 -4.98
CA LYS A 97 -7.30 -10.52 -5.96
C LYS A 97 -8.34 -11.44 -5.33
N GLU A 98 -7.92 -12.23 -4.35
CA GLU A 98 -8.76 -13.17 -3.59
C GLU A 98 -9.45 -12.51 -2.39
N HIS A 99 -9.23 -11.21 -2.18
CA HIS A 99 -9.76 -10.42 -1.05
C HIS A 99 -9.42 -10.99 0.34
N ASN A 100 -8.28 -11.68 0.45
CA ASN A 100 -7.77 -12.19 1.71
C ASN A 100 -7.08 -11.09 2.52
N ASN A 101 -7.04 -11.25 3.83
CA ASN A 101 -6.36 -10.34 4.73
C ASN A 101 -4.92 -10.80 5.03
N THR A 102 -4.11 -9.91 5.62
CA THR A 102 -2.76 -10.23 6.09
C THR A 102 -2.51 -9.64 7.46
N LEU A 103 -2.01 -10.45 8.39
CA LEU A 103 -1.66 -10.03 9.73
C LEU A 103 -0.15 -10.17 9.94
N ILE A 104 0.52 -9.08 10.32
CA ILE A 104 1.95 -9.05 10.66
C ILE A 104 2.10 -8.79 12.15
N ILE A 105 2.48 -9.83 12.91
CA ILE A 105 2.47 -9.81 14.37
C ILE A 105 3.90 -9.96 14.88
N GLY A 106 4.23 -9.27 15.96
CA GLY A 106 5.54 -9.41 16.59
C GLY A 106 5.92 -8.22 17.47
N PRO A 107 7.03 -8.32 18.23
CA PRO A 107 7.43 -7.28 19.17
C PRO A 107 7.81 -5.96 18.45
N THR A 108 7.98 -4.91 19.26
CA THR A 108 8.40 -3.59 18.76
C THR A 108 9.78 -3.66 18.09
N GLY A 109 9.92 -2.98 16.95
CA GLY A 109 11.21 -2.80 16.30
C GLY A 109 11.64 -3.92 15.34
N VAL A 110 10.89 -5.03 15.23
CA VAL A 110 11.23 -6.15 14.30
C VAL A 110 10.92 -5.86 12.83
N GLY A 111 10.39 -4.67 12.51
CA GLY A 111 10.18 -4.23 11.12
C GLY A 111 8.78 -4.49 10.55
N LYS A 112 7.74 -4.69 11.39
CA LYS A 112 6.35 -4.89 10.93
C LYS A 112 5.87 -3.82 9.97
N THR A 113 5.95 -2.55 10.38
CA THR A 113 5.57 -1.40 9.57
C THR A 113 6.33 -1.34 8.25
N TYR A 114 7.64 -1.69 8.26
CA TYR A 114 8.45 -1.73 7.04
C TYR A 114 7.92 -2.79 6.06
N LEU A 115 7.65 -4.01 6.54
CA LEU A 115 7.10 -5.09 5.72
C LEU A 115 5.71 -4.74 5.18
N ALA A 116 4.85 -4.14 6.01
CA ALA A 116 3.53 -3.67 5.58
C ALA A 116 3.63 -2.60 4.47
N CYS A 117 4.53 -1.62 4.64
CA CYS A 117 4.78 -0.61 3.62
C CYS A 117 5.38 -1.20 2.34
N ALA A 118 6.27 -2.20 2.43
CA ALA A 118 6.84 -2.88 1.27
C ALA A 118 5.77 -3.64 0.46
N LEU A 119 4.87 -4.37 1.13
CA LEU A 119 3.75 -5.04 0.47
C LEU A 119 2.77 -4.04 -0.15
N ALA A 120 2.47 -2.94 0.54
CA ALA A 120 1.57 -1.90 0.01
C ALA A 120 2.20 -1.15 -1.19
N GLN A 121 3.50 -0.89 -1.15
CA GLN A 121 4.25 -0.32 -2.29
C GLN A 121 4.21 -1.28 -3.49
N LYS A 122 4.45 -2.58 -3.25
CA LYS A 122 4.35 -3.60 -4.30
C LYS A 122 2.94 -3.68 -4.88
N ALA A 123 1.90 -3.64 -4.05
CA ALA A 123 0.50 -3.57 -4.51
C ALA A 123 0.25 -2.36 -5.43
N CYS A 124 0.80 -1.18 -5.09
CA CYS A 124 0.70 0.00 -5.95
C CYS A 124 1.40 -0.18 -7.30
N ARG A 125 2.54 -0.90 -7.35
CA ARG A 125 3.25 -1.24 -8.59
C ARG A 125 2.43 -2.20 -9.47
N GLU A 126 1.73 -3.16 -8.85
CA GLU A 126 0.83 -4.09 -9.53
C GLU A 126 -0.54 -3.49 -9.92
N GLY A 127 -0.72 -2.18 -9.74
CA GLY A 127 -1.91 -1.47 -10.18
C GLY A 127 -2.99 -1.28 -9.13
N TYR A 128 -2.87 -1.89 -7.94
CA TYR A 128 -3.82 -1.76 -6.85
C TYR A 128 -3.70 -0.40 -6.15
N THR A 129 -4.79 0.06 -5.60
CA THR A 129 -4.82 1.23 -4.71
C THR A 129 -4.53 0.80 -3.28
N ALA A 130 -3.77 1.61 -2.53
CA ALA A 130 -3.49 1.37 -1.12
C ALA A 130 -3.73 2.63 -0.28
N LEU A 131 -4.12 2.44 0.97
CA LEU A 131 -4.16 3.47 2.01
C LEU A 131 -3.50 2.95 3.28
N TYR A 132 -2.62 3.75 3.85
CA TYR A 132 -1.95 3.44 5.12
C TYR A 132 -2.44 4.38 6.22
N PHE A 133 -2.83 3.79 7.35
CA PHE A 133 -3.15 4.51 8.57
C PHE A 133 -2.49 3.86 9.78
N ARG A 134 -2.05 4.68 10.72
CA ARG A 134 -1.90 4.23 12.10
C ARG A 134 -3.28 4.17 12.72
N LEU A 135 -3.67 3.01 13.21
CA LEU A 135 -5.05 2.78 13.67
C LEU A 135 -5.50 3.78 14.74
N PRO A 136 -4.71 4.09 15.79
CA PRO A 136 -5.15 5.09 16.79
C PRO A 136 -5.42 6.47 16.17
N ARG A 137 -4.62 6.87 15.17
CA ARG A 137 -4.82 8.13 14.48
C ARG A 137 -6.04 8.12 13.57
N LEU A 138 -6.27 7.02 12.85
CA LEU A 138 -7.47 6.88 12.01
C LEU A 138 -8.73 7.05 12.84
N LEU A 139 -8.83 6.36 13.99
CA LEU A 139 -10.00 6.42 14.87
C LEU A 139 -10.22 7.85 15.42
N HIS A 140 -9.16 8.55 15.80
CA HIS A 140 -9.23 9.96 16.17
C HIS A 140 -9.69 10.85 15.01
N ASP A 141 -9.11 10.67 13.80
CA ASP A 141 -9.48 11.45 12.61
C ASP A 141 -10.94 11.19 12.20
N LEU A 142 -11.48 9.97 12.40
CA LEU A 142 -12.90 9.64 12.18
C LEU A 142 -13.82 10.38 13.16
N SER A 143 -13.45 10.47 14.45
CA SER A 143 -14.21 11.26 15.43
C SER A 143 -14.31 12.74 15.04
N ILE A 144 -13.22 13.32 14.53
CA ILE A 144 -13.22 14.69 13.99
C ILE A 144 -14.10 14.78 12.73
N ALA A 145 -13.98 13.78 11.82
CA ALA A 145 -14.74 13.75 10.57
C ALA A 145 -16.26 13.66 10.81
N LYS A 146 -16.71 13.02 11.89
CA LYS A 146 -18.11 13.02 12.33
C LYS A 146 -18.57 14.42 12.73
N ALA A 147 -17.74 15.15 13.47
CA ALA A 147 -18.08 16.49 13.95
C ALA A 147 -18.16 17.53 12.82
N ASP A 148 -17.36 17.37 11.76
CA ASP A 148 -17.30 18.31 10.61
C ASP A 148 -18.03 17.83 9.35
N GLY A 149 -18.76 16.69 9.42
CA GLY A 149 -19.59 16.18 8.32
C GLY A 149 -18.82 15.52 7.18
N ARG A 150 -17.52 15.16 7.37
CA ARG A 150 -16.70 14.48 6.36
C ARG A 150 -16.67 12.96 6.51
N TYR A 151 -17.37 12.40 7.51
CA TYR A 151 -17.32 10.98 7.85
C TYR A 151 -17.57 10.06 6.64
N ASP A 152 -18.69 10.25 5.95
CA ASP A 152 -19.09 9.42 4.80
C ASP A 152 -18.05 9.47 3.68
N LYS A 153 -17.44 10.63 3.45
CA LYS A 153 -16.39 10.78 2.44
C LYS A 153 -15.12 9.99 2.80
N VAL A 154 -14.74 9.97 4.08
CA VAL A 154 -13.60 9.21 4.57
C VAL A 154 -13.91 7.72 4.49
N MET A 155 -15.06 7.27 4.98
CA MET A 155 -15.51 5.88 4.91
C MET A 155 -15.57 5.38 3.46
N MET A 156 -16.15 6.14 2.54
CA MET A 156 -16.18 5.81 1.12
C MET A 156 -14.77 5.69 0.51
N SER A 157 -13.82 6.52 0.93
CA SER A 157 -12.43 6.42 0.47
C SER A 157 -11.76 5.13 0.96
N ILE A 158 -12.04 4.74 2.20
CA ILE A 158 -11.50 3.52 2.82
C ILE A 158 -12.13 2.28 2.17
N SER A 159 -13.46 2.23 2.01
CA SER A 159 -14.17 1.08 1.46
C SER A 159 -13.80 0.78 0.00
N ARG A 160 -13.52 1.79 -0.81
CA ARG A 160 -13.16 1.65 -2.23
C ARG A 160 -11.70 1.26 -2.48
N THR A 161 -10.83 1.40 -1.47
CA THR A 161 -9.39 1.13 -1.62
C THR A 161 -9.12 -0.38 -1.61
N ASP A 162 -8.31 -0.88 -2.56
CA ASP A 162 -8.03 -2.31 -2.68
C ASP A 162 -7.28 -2.86 -1.45
N LEU A 163 -6.28 -2.15 -0.95
CA LEU A 163 -5.50 -2.51 0.23
C LEU A 163 -5.56 -1.43 1.31
N LEU A 164 -6.18 -1.75 2.44
CA LEU A 164 -6.11 -0.93 3.66
C LEU A 164 -5.02 -1.46 4.57
N VAL A 165 -4.08 -0.62 4.96
CA VAL A 165 -3.06 -0.94 5.97
C VAL A 165 -3.41 -0.26 7.28
N LEU A 166 -3.68 -1.06 8.31
CA LEU A 166 -3.93 -0.63 9.69
C LEU A 166 -2.71 -0.98 10.55
N ASP A 167 -1.85 0.00 10.75
CA ASP A 167 -0.62 -0.17 11.54
C ASP A 167 -0.87 0.13 13.02
N ASP A 168 -0.14 -0.55 13.90
CA ASP A 168 -0.20 -0.34 15.35
C ASP A 168 -1.56 -0.78 15.99
N TRP A 169 -2.16 -1.89 15.56
CA TRP A 169 -3.34 -2.48 16.18
C TRP A 169 -3.06 -2.88 17.62
N GLY A 170 -3.98 -2.50 18.53
CA GLY A 170 -3.96 -2.93 19.93
C GLY A 170 -2.91 -2.22 20.78
N LEU A 171 -2.48 -1.01 20.41
CA LEU A 171 -1.66 -0.18 21.29
C LEU A 171 -2.45 0.30 22.52
N ASP A 172 -3.73 0.63 22.30
CA ASP A 172 -4.65 1.06 23.34
C ASP A 172 -5.96 0.25 23.22
N LYS A 173 -6.73 0.17 24.30
CA LYS A 173 -8.08 -0.39 24.27
C LYS A 173 -9.00 0.52 23.46
N PHE A 174 -9.93 -0.09 22.73
CA PHE A 174 -10.89 0.67 21.94
C PHE A 174 -12.04 1.18 22.81
N ILE A 175 -12.36 2.45 22.69
CA ILE A 175 -13.59 3.02 23.24
C ILE A 175 -14.80 2.61 22.39
N LYS A 176 -16.01 2.79 22.91
CA LYS A 176 -17.25 2.30 22.27
C LYS A 176 -17.38 2.81 20.82
N GLU A 177 -17.17 4.09 20.57
CA GLU A 177 -17.27 4.69 19.22
C GLU A 177 -16.26 4.09 18.26
N HIS A 178 -15.02 3.87 18.70
CA HIS A 178 -13.95 3.29 17.89
C HIS A 178 -14.26 1.85 17.44
N ARG A 179 -14.96 1.07 18.29
CA ARG A 179 -15.37 -0.32 17.98
C ARG A 179 -16.38 -0.34 16.83
N HIS A 180 -17.37 0.55 16.87
CA HIS A 180 -18.39 0.67 15.82
C HIS A 180 -17.76 1.14 14.49
N ASP A 181 -16.93 2.18 14.52
CA ASP A 181 -16.25 2.67 13.32
C ASP A 181 -15.37 1.57 12.69
N LEU A 182 -14.67 0.82 13.52
CA LEU A 182 -13.82 -0.26 13.06
C LEU A 182 -14.63 -1.41 12.47
N LEU A 183 -15.75 -1.79 13.10
CA LEU A 183 -16.65 -2.81 12.58
C LEU A 183 -17.22 -2.38 11.23
N GLU A 184 -17.70 -1.16 11.10
CA GLU A 184 -18.24 -0.61 9.84
C GLU A 184 -17.20 -0.65 8.72
N ILE A 185 -15.95 -0.21 9.00
CA ILE A 185 -14.84 -0.29 8.03
C ILE A 185 -14.63 -1.73 7.56
N LEU A 186 -14.62 -2.70 8.48
CA LEU A 186 -14.33 -4.09 8.17
C LEU A 186 -15.51 -4.79 7.48
N GLU A 187 -16.74 -4.41 7.83
CA GLU A 187 -17.97 -4.87 7.17
C GLU A 187 -17.99 -4.49 5.70
N ASP A 188 -17.79 -3.21 5.39
CA ASP A 188 -17.75 -2.68 4.02
C ASP A 188 -16.67 -3.33 3.15
N ARG A 189 -15.63 -3.89 3.78
CA ARG A 189 -14.48 -4.46 3.08
C ARG A 189 -14.49 -5.98 3.03
N HIS A 190 -15.25 -6.64 3.89
CA HIS A 190 -15.26 -8.10 4.01
C HIS A 190 -15.64 -8.78 2.69
N GLY A 191 -14.81 -9.69 2.20
CA GLY A 191 -15.01 -10.40 0.93
C GLY A 191 -14.90 -9.55 -0.34
N LEU A 192 -14.68 -8.24 -0.23
CA LEU A 192 -14.60 -7.30 -1.35
C LEU A 192 -13.21 -6.67 -1.51
N ARG A 193 -12.49 -6.48 -0.43
CA ARG A 193 -11.18 -5.80 -0.39
C ARG A 193 -10.30 -6.39 0.71
N SER A 194 -9.01 -6.22 0.60
CA SER A 194 -8.03 -6.76 1.55
C SER A 194 -7.63 -5.74 2.61
N THR A 195 -7.45 -6.23 3.83
CA THR A 195 -6.93 -5.43 4.94
C THR A 195 -5.64 -6.07 5.48
N LEU A 196 -4.58 -5.26 5.63
CA LEU A 196 -3.33 -5.66 6.25
C LEU A 196 -3.21 -5.00 7.62
N VAL A 197 -3.07 -5.80 8.66
CA VAL A 197 -2.96 -5.31 10.03
C VAL A 197 -1.57 -5.62 10.59
N THR A 198 -0.95 -4.64 11.24
CA THR A 198 0.25 -4.91 12.06
C THR A 198 -0.07 -4.77 13.53
N SER A 199 0.42 -5.68 14.36
CA SER A 199 0.20 -5.67 15.81
C SER A 199 1.40 -6.13 16.60
N GLN A 200 1.53 -5.58 17.81
CA GLN A 200 2.45 -6.11 18.83
C GLN A 200 1.78 -7.17 19.67
N VAL A 201 0.45 -7.12 19.74
CA VAL A 201 -0.38 -8.02 20.53
C VAL A 201 -0.67 -9.29 19.73
N PRO A 202 -0.43 -10.48 20.26
CA PRO A 202 -0.86 -11.73 19.63
C PRO A 202 -2.38 -11.78 19.41
N VAL A 203 -2.83 -12.39 18.31
CA VAL A 203 -4.27 -12.44 17.93
C VAL A 203 -5.15 -12.97 19.06
N LYS A 204 -4.68 -13.95 19.83
CA LYS A 204 -5.42 -14.54 20.96
C LYS A 204 -5.85 -13.53 22.04
N HIS A 205 -5.19 -12.37 22.11
CA HIS A 205 -5.50 -11.30 23.06
C HIS A 205 -6.28 -10.12 22.42
N TRP A 206 -6.67 -10.24 21.16
CA TRP A 206 -7.37 -9.14 20.49
C TRP A 206 -8.79 -8.91 21.02
N HIS A 207 -9.45 -9.95 21.57
CA HIS A 207 -10.71 -9.78 22.29
C HIS A 207 -10.58 -8.82 23.48
N GLU A 208 -9.48 -8.93 24.23
CA GLU A 208 -9.19 -8.05 25.38
C GLU A 208 -8.93 -6.59 24.93
N VAL A 209 -8.37 -6.41 23.72
CA VAL A 209 -8.13 -5.09 23.12
C VAL A 209 -9.44 -4.43 22.69
N VAL A 210 -10.33 -5.21 22.06
CA VAL A 210 -11.65 -4.72 21.64
C VAL A 210 -12.52 -4.43 22.85
N ASP A 211 -12.41 -5.22 23.95
CA ASP A 211 -13.07 -4.98 25.22
C ASP A 211 -14.61 -4.97 25.15
N ASP A 212 -15.17 -5.74 24.22
CA ASP A 212 -16.60 -6.01 24.03
C ASP A 212 -16.73 -7.36 23.31
N PRO A 213 -17.27 -8.39 23.95
CA PRO A 213 -17.29 -9.74 23.39
C PRO A 213 -17.99 -9.84 22.03
N THR A 214 -19.17 -9.23 21.89
CA THR A 214 -19.97 -9.33 20.67
C THR A 214 -19.30 -8.61 19.49
N LEU A 215 -18.80 -7.40 19.73
CA LEU A 215 -18.09 -6.64 18.70
C LEU A 215 -16.73 -7.26 18.39
N ALA A 216 -16.05 -7.86 19.38
CA ALA A 216 -14.80 -8.56 19.16
C ALA A 216 -14.98 -9.77 18.24
N ASP A 217 -15.99 -10.61 18.49
CA ASP A 217 -16.30 -11.76 17.63
C ASP A 217 -16.55 -11.29 16.19
N ALA A 218 -17.39 -10.27 16.00
CA ALA A 218 -17.72 -9.74 14.69
C ALA A 218 -16.50 -9.15 13.96
N ILE A 219 -15.67 -8.38 14.65
CA ILE A 219 -14.45 -7.75 14.10
C ILE A 219 -13.41 -8.82 13.74
N LEU A 220 -13.18 -9.78 14.64
CA LEU A 220 -12.14 -10.79 14.46
C LEU A 220 -12.52 -11.84 13.42
N ASP A 221 -13.78 -12.18 13.29
CA ASP A 221 -14.27 -13.05 12.22
C ASP A 221 -13.89 -12.47 10.85
N ARG A 222 -14.14 -11.19 10.62
CA ARG A 222 -13.83 -10.50 9.36
C ARG A 222 -12.34 -10.31 9.09
N LEU A 223 -11.53 -10.16 10.14
CA LEU A 223 -10.10 -9.91 9.99
C LEU A 223 -9.27 -11.19 9.92
N VAL A 224 -9.61 -12.20 10.70
CA VAL A 224 -8.70 -13.31 11.03
C VAL A 224 -9.00 -14.58 10.26
N HIS A 225 -10.28 -14.81 9.88
CA HIS A 225 -10.71 -16.08 9.28
C HIS A 225 -9.98 -16.36 7.96
N ASN A 226 -9.90 -15.38 7.06
CA ASN A 226 -9.25 -15.50 5.75
C ASN A 226 -7.91 -14.74 5.72
N ALA A 227 -7.11 -14.82 6.79
CA ALA A 227 -5.89 -14.04 6.89
C ALA A 227 -4.62 -14.88 6.82
N TYR A 228 -3.67 -14.44 6.00
CA TYR A 228 -2.28 -14.87 6.09
C TYR A 228 -1.63 -14.27 7.34
N LYS A 229 -0.86 -15.08 8.08
CA LYS A 229 -0.25 -14.67 9.35
C LYS A 229 1.27 -14.73 9.27
N LEU A 230 1.92 -13.57 9.29
CA LEU A 230 3.37 -13.43 9.44
C LEU A 230 3.68 -13.14 10.91
N VAL A 231 4.24 -14.12 11.61
CA VAL A 231 4.62 -13.99 13.02
C VAL A 231 6.13 -13.75 13.10
N LEU A 232 6.50 -12.56 13.55
CA LEU A 232 7.88 -12.12 13.72
C LEU A 232 8.29 -12.24 15.19
N ASN A 233 9.55 -12.60 15.41
CA ASN A 233 10.17 -12.66 16.72
C ASN A 233 11.57 -12.04 16.67
N GLY A 234 12.22 -11.86 17.81
CA GLY A 234 13.60 -11.39 17.87
C GLY A 234 13.75 -9.96 18.37
N GLU A 235 14.98 -9.48 18.32
CA GLU A 235 15.34 -8.16 18.83
C GLU A 235 14.99 -7.02 17.86
N SER A 236 14.90 -5.81 18.42
CA SER A 236 14.65 -4.60 17.67
C SER A 236 15.78 -4.28 16.69
N MET A 237 15.44 -4.20 15.39
CA MET A 237 16.37 -3.77 14.33
C MET A 237 16.84 -2.31 14.51
N ARG A 238 16.10 -1.49 15.28
CA ARG A 238 16.50 -0.09 15.59
C ARG A 238 17.73 -0.01 16.47
N LYS A 239 17.90 -0.95 17.41
CA LYS A 239 19.08 -1.00 18.30
C LYS A 239 20.38 -1.19 17.51
N LYS A 240 20.36 -2.00 16.43
CA LYS A 240 21.56 -2.21 15.60
C LYS A 240 21.96 -0.97 14.79
N ARG A 241 21.02 -0.17 14.31
CA ARG A 241 21.34 1.08 13.60
C ARG A 241 21.94 2.14 14.51
N SER A 242 21.54 2.21 15.78
CA SER A 242 22.10 3.17 16.75
C SER A 242 23.52 2.81 17.21
N ASN A 243 23.92 1.54 17.18
CA ASN A 243 25.27 1.10 17.54
C ASN A 243 26.31 1.39 16.44
N VAL A 244 25.90 1.49 15.17
CA VAL A 244 26.79 1.86 14.06
C VAL A 244 27.17 3.34 14.09
N GLN A 245 26.36 4.21 14.68
CA GLN A 245 26.64 5.65 14.79
C GLN A 245 27.48 6.06 16.03
N ARG A 246 27.81 5.10 16.92
CA ARG A 246 28.64 5.38 18.12
C ARG A 246 30.10 5.02 17.97
N HIS A 247 30.55 4.62 16.79
CA HIS A 247 31.92 4.26 16.48
C HIS A 247 32.54 5.15 15.38
N ILE A 248 32.14 6.43 15.32
CA ILE A 248 32.81 7.47 14.54
C ILE A 248 33.20 8.59 15.49
#